data_f2fc6c140d90ff0204e50bdfac09262f
#
_entry.id   f2fc6c140d90ff0204e50bdfac09262f
#
_cell.length_a   1.000
_cell.length_b   1.000
_cell.length_c   1.000
_cell.angle_alpha   90.00
_cell.angle_beta   90.00
_cell.angle_gamma   90.00
#
_symmetry.space_group_name_H-M   'P 1'
#
loop_
_entity.id
_entity.type
_entity.pdbx_description
1 polymer ?
#
loop_
_entity_poly.entity_id
_entity_poly.type
_entity_poly.pdbx_seq_one_letter_code
_entity_poly.pdbx_strand_id
1 'polypeptide(L)'
;MTPSIVVVGSFNQDLTWSCSEFPATGETVVGHFTTGPGGKGSNQAVAAARAGADTAFVGALGDDNFGHDAEKFLRAEGIAVHLARKKLPTGNAAILVNRRGENQIIIGLGANAALAPRDVPAALLGDARVVVCQHETNLALNRHVFRTARIAGCTTVLNPAPMRPDFDDRILDFTDVLVPNETEFVALVNRRGFTEKSLRALPFHELHRLCRSFDVPTIIVTLGARGCFVSQSRGHLFIPAHTGLKVVDTTGAGDAFVGGFAAGLVRFDGKIASAARYGNAAAGLSVTKFGTAPSMPAQRAIARLLRSDK
;
A
#
# COMPACT_ATOMS: atom_id res chain seq x y z
N MET A 1 12.45 9.91 -18.61
CA MET A 1 11.96 10.85 -17.58
C MET A 1 12.41 10.30 -16.23
N THR A 2 12.87 11.14 -15.34
CA THR A 2 13.27 10.75 -13.97
C THR A 2 12.01 10.53 -13.13
N PRO A 3 11.81 9.36 -12.51
CA PRO A 3 10.60 9.10 -11.75
C PRO A 3 10.55 9.98 -10.49
N SER A 4 9.40 10.59 -10.23
CA SER A 4 9.16 11.36 -9.01
C SER A 4 8.81 10.49 -7.81
N ILE A 5 8.31 9.27 -8.07
CA ILE A 5 7.97 8.27 -7.05
C ILE A 5 8.68 6.96 -7.38
N VAL A 6 9.32 6.37 -6.37
CA VAL A 6 9.86 5.01 -6.44
C VAL A 6 9.13 4.13 -5.43
N VAL A 7 8.47 3.10 -5.91
CA VAL A 7 7.86 2.07 -5.07
C VAL A 7 8.78 0.85 -5.07
N VAL A 8 9.33 0.51 -3.91
CA VAL A 8 10.11 -0.72 -3.70
C VAL A 8 9.21 -1.71 -2.97
N GLY A 9 8.80 -2.79 -3.65
CA GLY A 9 7.79 -3.65 -3.07
C GLY A 9 7.53 -4.94 -3.85
N SER A 10 6.42 -5.57 -3.49
CA SER A 10 5.97 -6.85 -4.01
C SER A 10 5.15 -6.73 -5.29
N PHE A 11 5.23 -7.76 -6.10
CA PHE A 11 4.20 -8.16 -7.03
C PHE A 11 3.70 -9.56 -6.63
N ASN A 12 2.39 -9.77 -6.60
CA ASN A 12 1.79 -11.08 -6.44
C ASN A 12 0.80 -11.34 -7.58
N GLN A 13 0.76 -12.58 -8.07
CA GLN A 13 -0.35 -13.03 -8.90
C GLN A 13 -1.48 -13.44 -7.97
N ASP A 14 -2.59 -12.71 -8.00
CA ASP A 14 -3.78 -13.05 -7.24
C ASP A 14 -4.51 -14.19 -7.93
N LEU A 15 -4.74 -15.29 -7.19
CA LEU A 15 -5.46 -16.48 -7.60
C LEU A 15 -6.71 -16.58 -6.72
N THR A 16 -7.87 -16.21 -7.26
CA THR A 16 -9.09 -16.04 -6.47
C THR A 16 -10.11 -17.12 -6.83
N TRP A 17 -10.59 -17.84 -5.82
CA TRP A 17 -11.72 -18.77 -5.94
C TRP A 17 -12.91 -18.22 -5.16
N SER A 18 -14.02 -18.01 -5.87
CA SER A 18 -15.29 -17.64 -5.24
C SER A 18 -16.17 -18.88 -5.07
N CYS A 19 -16.67 -19.12 -3.87
CA CYS A 19 -17.53 -20.25 -3.52
C CYS A 19 -18.71 -19.81 -2.66
N SER A 20 -19.69 -20.68 -2.46
CA SER A 20 -20.84 -20.39 -1.61
C SER A 20 -20.43 -20.28 -0.13
N GLU A 21 -19.69 -21.27 0.35
CA GLU A 21 -19.10 -21.36 1.69
C GLU A 21 -17.66 -21.86 1.58
N PHE A 22 -16.81 -21.53 2.56
CA PHE A 22 -15.46 -22.09 2.59
C PHE A 22 -15.49 -23.58 2.81
N PRO A 23 -14.63 -24.38 2.11
CA PRO A 23 -14.55 -25.81 2.35
C PRO A 23 -14.09 -26.11 3.78
N ALA A 24 -14.76 -27.06 4.43
CA ALA A 24 -14.30 -27.63 5.68
C ALA A 24 -13.06 -28.51 5.44
N THR A 25 -12.35 -28.89 6.53
CA THR A 25 -11.21 -29.81 6.44
C THR A 25 -11.61 -31.13 5.77
N GLY A 26 -10.95 -31.46 4.67
CA GLY A 26 -11.22 -32.66 3.87
C GLY A 26 -12.38 -32.55 2.86
N GLU A 27 -13.03 -31.38 2.78
CA GLU A 27 -14.11 -31.12 1.81
C GLU A 27 -13.57 -30.58 0.49
N THR A 28 -14.23 -30.97 -0.61
CA THR A 28 -14.02 -30.39 -1.94
C THR A 28 -15.27 -29.65 -2.38
N VAL A 29 -15.13 -28.36 -2.70
CA VAL A 29 -16.22 -27.53 -3.21
C VAL A 29 -15.92 -27.06 -4.64
N VAL A 30 -16.95 -26.87 -5.44
CA VAL A 30 -16.84 -26.26 -6.77
C VAL A 30 -17.00 -24.75 -6.64
N GLY A 31 -16.05 -23.98 -7.19
CA GLY A 31 -16.04 -22.53 -7.18
C GLY A 31 -15.75 -21.93 -8.54
N HIS A 32 -15.81 -20.61 -8.62
CA HIS A 32 -15.44 -19.84 -9.80
C HIS A 32 -14.02 -19.28 -9.62
N PHE A 33 -13.16 -19.49 -10.61
CA PHE A 33 -11.77 -19.03 -10.60
C PHE A 33 -11.59 -17.72 -11.39
N THR A 34 -10.88 -16.78 -10.81
CA THR A 34 -10.37 -15.57 -11.47
C THR A 34 -8.92 -15.33 -11.07
N THR A 35 -8.16 -14.65 -11.91
CA THR A 35 -6.78 -14.28 -11.60
C THR A 35 -6.48 -12.89 -12.11
N GLY A 36 -5.53 -12.22 -11.47
CA GLY A 36 -5.14 -10.86 -11.85
C GLY A 36 -3.87 -10.38 -11.13
N PRO A 37 -3.36 -9.21 -11.56
CA PRO A 37 -2.22 -8.59 -10.90
C PRO A 37 -2.61 -8.09 -9.52
N GLY A 38 -1.75 -8.37 -8.54
CA GLY A 38 -1.86 -7.96 -7.15
C GLY A 38 -0.49 -7.71 -6.52
N GLY A 39 -0.44 -7.74 -5.20
CA GLY A 39 0.72 -7.35 -4.42
C GLY A 39 0.72 -5.86 -4.07
N LYS A 40 0.98 -5.55 -2.80
CA LYS A 40 0.87 -4.17 -2.28
C LYS A 40 1.78 -3.19 -3.02
N GLY A 41 3.02 -3.60 -3.32
CA GLY A 41 3.96 -2.75 -4.04
C GLY A 41 3.46 -2.38 -5.43
N SER A 42 3.05 -3.37 -6.24
CA SER A 42 2.54 -3.13 -7.59
C SER A 42 1.24 -2.34 -7.58
N ASN A 43 0.31 -2.64 -6.65
CA ASN A 43 -0.94 -1.91 -6.50
C ASN A 43 -0.70 -0.43 -6.19
N GLN A 44 0.21 -0.13 -5.26
CA GLN A 44 0.56 1.25 -4.88
C GLN A 44 1.27 1.98 -6.02
N ALA A 45 2.11 1.29 -6.80
CA ALA A 45 2.75 1.87 -7.99
C ALA A 45 1.72 2.21 -9.08
N VAL A 46 0.77 1.29 -9.35
CA VAL A 46 -0.34 1.54 -10.30
C VAL A 46 -1.21 2.70 -9.82
N ALA A 47 -1.54 2.74 -8.52
CA ALA A 47 -2.32 3.83 -7.95
C ALA A 47 -1.62 5.18 -8.10
N ALA A 48 -0.31 5.26 -7.84
CA ALA A 48 0.48 6.47 -7.99
C ALA A 48 0.58 6.92 -9.46
N ALA A 49 0.85 6.00 -10.38
CA ALA A 49 0.94 6.30 -11.82
C ALA A 49 -0.40 6.81 -12.37
N ARG A 50 -1.51 6.11 -12.10
CA ARG A 50 -2.86 6.52 -12.53
C ARG A 50 -3.31 7.82 -11.87
N ALA A 51 -2.82 8.12 -10.65
CA ALA A 51 -3.04 9.39 -9.96
C ALA A 51 -2.21 10.54 -10.55
N GLY A 52 -1.39 10.30 -11.58
CA GLY A 52 -0.71 11.29 -12.39
C GLY A 52 0.73 11.59 -11.97
N ALA A 53 1.41 10.67 -11.28
CA ALA A 53 2.82 10.81 -10.94
C ALA A 53 3.71 9.93 -11.83
N ASP A 54 4.86 10.45 -12.25
CA ASP A 54 5.92 9.65 -12.88
C ASP A 54 6.45 8.64 -11.86
N THR A 55 6.16 7.36 -12.08
CA THR A 55 6.36 6.30 -11.10
C THR A 55 7.32 5.23 -11.62
N ALA A 56 8.26 4.82 -10.77
CA ALA A 56 9.06 3.61 -10.96
C ALA A 56 8.66 2.54 -9.94
N PHE A 57 8.73 1.28 -10.36
CA PHE A 57 8.56 0.12 -9.50
C PHE A 57 9.84 -0.72 -9.47
N VAL A 58 10.33 -1.00 -8.27
CA VAL A 58 11.44 -1.91 -8.02
C VAL A 58 10.92 -3.15 -7.31
N GLY A 59 11.09 -4.31 -7.92
CA GLY A 59 10.57 -5.58 -7.39
C GLY A 59 11.37 -6.78 -7.85
N ALA A 60 10.94 -7.96 -7.42
CA ALA A 60 11.53 -9.22 -7.85
C ALA A 60 10.45 -10.17 -8.40
N LEU A 61 10.76 -10.82 -9.51
CA LEU A 61 9.88 -11.77 -10.20
C LEU A 61 10.63 -13.08 -10.45
N GLY A 62 9.89 -14.18 -10.54
CA GLY A 62 10.39 -15.45 -11.07
C GLY A 62 10.60 -15.37 -12.58
N ASP A 63 11.29 -16.36 -13.11
CA ASP A 63 11.38 -16.61 -14.55
C ASP A 63 10.27 -17.60 -14.96
N ASP A 64 9.02 -17.15 -14.79
CA ASP A 64 7.79 -17.88 -15.03
C ASP A 64 6.74 -17.01 -15.74
N ASN A 65 5.65 -17.62 -16.18
CA ASN A 65 4.59 -16.91 -16.91
C ASN A 65 4.00 -15.75 -16.09
N PHE A 66 3.81 -15.92 -14.78
CA PHE A 66 3.32 -14.83 -13.91
C PHE A 66 4.29 -13.65 -13.88
N GLY A 67 5.60 -13.92 -13.84
CA GLY A 67 6.62 -12.88 -13.88
C GLY A 67 6.68 -12.14 -15.21
N HIS A 68 6.51 -12.83 -16.34
CA HIS A 68 6.44 -12.20 -17.66
C HIS A 68 5.18 -11.35 -17.84
N ASP A 69 4.03 -11.86 -17.39
CA ASP A 69 2.77 -11.12 -17.46
C ASP A 69 2.77 -9.90 -16.53
N ALA A 70 3.39 -10.03 -15.34
CA ALA A 70 3.58 -8.92 -14.40
C ALA A 70 4.37 -7.76 -15.01
N GLU A 71 5.51 -8.06 -15.65
CA GLU A 71 6.34 -7.05 -16.30
C GLU A 71 5.58 -6.35 -17.42
N LYS A 72 4.89 -7.12 -18.27
CA LYS A 72 4.06 -6.60 -19.36
C LYS A 72 2.95 -5.68 -18.82
N PHE A 73 2.27 -6.12 -17.77
CA PHE A 73 1.21 -5.34 -17.10
C PHE A 73 1.75 -4.01 -16.56
N LEU A 74 2.82 -4.02 -15.77
CA LEU A 74 3.38 -2.82 -15.17
C LEU A 74 3.87 -1.80 -16.22
N ARG A 75 4.48 -2.29 -17.31
CA ARG A 75 4.88 -1.44 -18.43
C ARG A 75 3.68 -0.82 -19.16
N ALA A 76 2.59 -1.57 -19.31
CA ALA A 76 1.36 -1.08 -19.92
C ALA A 76 0.67 0.01 -19.08
N GLU A 77 0.89 0.01 -17.74
CA GLU A 77 0.45 1.08 -16.84
C GLU A 77 1.36 2.34 -16.88
N GLY A 78 2.37 2.37 -17.75
CA GLY A 78 3.30 3.49 -17.89
C GLY A 78 4.32 3.58 -16.76
N ILE A 79 4.53 2.51 -16.00
CA ILE A 79 5.47 2.44 -14.89
C ILE A 79 6.86 2.08 -15.39
N ALA A 80 7.89 2.84 -14.98
CA ALA A 80 9.27 2.47 -15.19
C ALA A 80 9.65 1.28 -14.30
N VAL A 81 9.97 0.12 -14.88
CA VAL A 81 10.17 -1.10 -14.10
C VAL A 81 11.66 -1.46 -13.96
N HIS A 82 12.06 -1.78 -12.73
CA HIS A 82 13.37 -2.29 -12.35
C HIS A 82 13.18 -3.62 -11.64
N LEU A 83 13.21 -4.72 -12.42
CA LEU A 83 12.79 -6.05 -11.97
C LEU A 83 14.00 -7.01 -11.89
N ALA A 84 14.25 -7.50 -10.68
CA ALA A 84 15.23 -8.54 -10.45
C ALA A 84 14.63 -9.92 -10.75
N ARG A 85 15.20 -10.70 -11.67
CA ARG A 85 14.80 -12.09 -11.91
C ARG A 85 15.45 -13.00 -10.87
N LYS A 86 14.63 -13.86 -10.25
CA LYS A 86 15.04 -14.80 -9.21
C LYS A 86 14.75 -16.24 -9.62
N LYS A 87 15.49 -17.19 -9.05
CA LYS A 87 15.23 -18.64 -9.23
C LYS A 87 13.98 -19.14 -8.49
N LEU A 88 13.41 -18.31 -7.61
CA LEU A 88 12.14 -18.57 -6.91
C LEU A 88 10.96 -18.22 -7.82
N PRO A 89 9.80 -18.88 -7.67
CA PRO A 89 8.61 -18.53 -8.43
C PRO A 89 8.15 -17.09 -8.11
N THR A 90 7.44 -16.47 -9.05
CA THR A 90 6.77 -15.18 -8.82
C THR A 90 5.84 -15.28 -7.61
N GLY A 91 5.80 -14.24 -6.79
CA GLY A 91 4.90 -14.17 -5.64
C GLY A 91 3.45 -14.35 -6.07
N ASN A 92 2.67 -15.02 -5.25
CA ASN A 92 1.25 -15.27 -5.52
C ASN A 92 0.43 -15.23 -4.24
N ALA A 93 -0.88 -15.02 -4.38
CA ALA A 93 -1.84 -15.08 -3.30
C ALA A 93 -2.98 -16.03 -3.66
N ALA A 94 -3.21 -17.05 -2.84
CA ALA A 94 -4.42 -17.86 -2.89
C ALA A 94 -5.51 -17.15 -2.08
N ILE A 95 -6.60 -16.77 -2.74
CA ILE A 95 -7.69 -15.99 -2.15
C ILE A 95 -8.97 -16.79 -2.29
N LEU A 96 -9.58 -17.15 -1.16
CA LEU A 96 -10.92 -17.73 -1.12
C LEU A 96 -11.91 -16.64 -0.75
N VAL A 97 -13.02 -16.52 -1.47
CA VAL A 97 -14.08 -15.55 -1.19
C VAL A 97 -15.42 -16.30 -1.14
N ASN A 98 -16.19 -16.14 -0.06
CA ASN A 98 -17.51 -16.72 0.05
C ASN A 98 -18.63 -15.74 -0.37
N ARG A 99 -19.89 -16.22 -0.45
CA ARG A 99 -21.05 -15.39 -0.83
C ARG A 99 -21.34 -14.22 0.11
N ARG A 100 -20.78 -14.23 1.35
CA ARG A 100 -20.90 -13.13 2.31
C ARG A 100 -19.83 -12.04 2.09
N GLY A 101 -18.90 -12.25 1.13
CA GLY A 101 -17.77 -11.37 0.89
C GLY A 101 -16.63 -11.53 1.91
N GLU A 102 -16.68 -12.56 2.76
CA GLU A 102 -15.58 -12.91 3.64
C GLU A 102 -14.44 -13.52 2.83
N ASN A 103 -13.20 -13.27 3.21
CA ASN A 103 -12.04 -13.83 2.51
C ASN A 103 -11.08 -14.56 3.46
N GLN A 104 -10.37 -15.54 2.89
CA GLN A 104 -9.21 -16.20 3.47
C GLN A 104 -8.06 -16.11 2.48
N ILE A 105 -6.90 -15.64 2.93
CA ILE A 105 -5.77 -15.35 2.05
C ILE A 105 -4.52 -16.04 2.56
N ILE A 106 -3.82 -16.72 1.65
CA ILE A 106 -2.48 -17.27 1.89
C ILE A 106 -1.55 -16.65 0.84
N ILE A 107 -0.46 -16.03 1.30
CA ILE A 107 0.53 -15.41 0.42
C ILE A 107 1.79 -16.26 0.34
N GLY A 108 2.16 -16.64 -0.88
CA GLY A 108 3.47 -17.17 -1.21
C GLY A 108 4.38 -16.05 -1.66
N LEU A 109 5.31 -15.59 -0.81
CA LEU A 109 6.18 -14.45 -1.14
C LEU A 109 7.07 -14.71 -2.38
N GLY A 110 7.51 -15.95 -2.60
CA GLY A 110 8.32 -16.31 -3.76
C GLY A 110 9.51 -15.38 -3.96
N ALA A 111 9.67 -14.88 -5.18
CA ALA A 111 10.74 -13.96 -5.57
C ALA A 111 10.79 -12.68 -4.73
N ASN A 112 9.65 -12.19 -4.21
CA ASN A 112 9.59 -11.00 -3.36
C ASN A 112 10.48 -11.11 -2.11
N ALA A 113 10.54 -12.31 -1.49
CA ALA A 113 11.37 -12.57 -0.32
C ALA A 113 12.88 -12.48 -0.63
N ALA A 114 13.27 -12.67 -1.89
CA ALA A 114 14.65 -12.63 -2.36
C ALA A 114 15.10 -11.27 -2.92
N LEU A 115 14.22 -10.26 -2.88
CA LEU A 115 14.60 -8.89 -3.25
C LEU A 115 15.64 -8.37 -2.24
N ALA A 116 16.75 -7.85 -2.73
CA ALA A 116 17.92 -7.50 -1.92
C ALA A 116 18.44 -6.09 -2.25
N PRO A 117 19.25 -5.47 -1.39
CA PRO A 117 19.79 -4.11 -1.61
C PRO A 117 20.47 -3.93 -2.98
N ARG A 118 21.19 -4.93 -3.47
CA ARG A 118 21.85 -4.90 -4.79
C ARG A 118 20.89 -4.82 -5.97
N ASP A 119 19.64 -5.16 -5.78
CA ASP A 119 18.59 -5.13 -6.82
C ASP A 119 17.93 -3.74 -6.93
N VAL A 120 18.22 -2.82 -6.00
CA VAL A 120 17.67 -1.47 -5.96
C VAL A 120 18.72 -0.48 -6.46
N PRO A 121 18.55 0.12 -7.65
CA PRO A 121 19.52 1.08 -8.17
C PRO A 121 19.57 2.34 -7.28
N ALA A 122 20.75 2.62 -6.69
CA ALA A 122 20.90 3.78 -5.80
C ALA A 122 20.62 5.12 -6.50
N ALA A 123 21.01 5.25 -7.78
CA ALA A 123 20.72 6.44 -8.58
C ALA A 123 19.21 6.72 -8.69
N LEU A 124 18.40 5.65 -8.79
CA LEU A 124 16.94 5.78 -8.86
C LEU A 124 16.35 6.41 -7.58
N LEU A 125 16.92 6.07 -6.42
CA LEU A 125 16.51 6.67 -5.14
C LEU A 125 17.00 8.13 -5.03
N GLY A 126 18.15 8.46 -5.62
CA GLY A 126 18.71 9.82 -5.60
C GLY A 126 17.89 10.85 -6.37
N ASP A 127 17.17 10.39 -7.38
CA ASP A 127 16.39 11.24 -8.28
C ASP A 127 14.91 11.36 -7.87
N ALA A 128 14.45 10.51 -6.94
CA ALA A 128 13.07 10.47 -6.52
C ALA A 128 12.73 11.57 -5.50
N ARG A 129 11.47 12.01 -5.48
CA ARG A 129 10.91 12.87 -4.41
C ARG A 129 10.30 12.05 -3.28
N VAL A 130 9.71 10.90 -3.61
CA VAL A 130 9.01 10.02 -2.65
C VAL A 130 9.43 8.57 -2.89
N VAL A 131 9.74 7.86 -1.82
CA VAL A 131 10.03 6.42 -1.82
C VAL A 131 9.03 5.71 -0.92
N VAL A 132 8.38 4.67 -1.46
CA VAL A 132 7.32 3.92 -0.77
C VAL A 132 7.74 2.46 -0.58
N CYS A 133 7.56 1.92 0.63
CA CYS A 133 7.78 0.50 0.94
C CYS A 133 6.60 -0.10 1.72
N GLN A 134 6.48 -1.45 1.64
CA GLN A 134 5.49 -2.25 2.37
C GLN A 134 6.17 -3.50 2.96
N HIS A 135 5.40 -4.42 3.57
CA HIS A 135 5.96 -5.57 4.28
C HIS A 135 5.81 -6.92 3.55
N GLU A 136 5.58 -6.92 2.26
CA GLU A 136 5.52 -8.16 1.44
C GLU A 136 6.86 -8.50 0.77
N THR A 137 7.95 -7.91 1.25
CA THR A 137 9.32 -8.17 0.79
C THR A 137 10.24 -8.52 1.95
N ASN A 138 11.53 -8.60 1.71
CA ASN A 138 12.53 -8.70 2.76
C ASN A 138 12.56 -7.41 3.60
N LEU A 139 12.17 -7.46 4.87
CA LEU A 139 12.07 -6.28 5.74
C LEU A 139 13.43 -5.57 5.97
N ALA A 140 14.54 -6.32 5.99
CA ALA A 140 15.86 -5.71 6.11
C ALA A 140 16.21 -4.81 4.89
N LEU A 141 15.67 -5.15 3.71
CA LEU A 141 15.79 -4.31 2.51
C LEU A 141 15.14 -2.94 2.73
N ASN A 142 13.92 -2.89 3.28
CA ASN A 142 13.17 -1.65 3.44
C ASN A 142 13.95 -0.62 4.26
N ARG A 143 14.62 -1.06 5.34
CA ARG A 143 15.48 -0.18 6.14
C ARG A 143 16.66 0.35 5.34
N HIS A 144 17.31 -0.48 4.53
CA HIS A 144 18.40 -0.05 3.63
C HIS A 144 17.91 0.99 2.62
N VAL A 145 16.78 0.73 1.98
CA VAL A 145 16.15 1.63 0.99
C VAL A 145 15.83 2.98 1.62
N PHE A 146 15.17 2.99 2.78
CA PHE A 146 14.78 4.23 3.44
C PHE A 146 15.97 5.04 3.94
N ARG A 147 17.00 4.37 4.49
CA ARG A 147 18.25 5.06 4.85
C ARG A 147 18.87 5.74 3.63
N THR A 148 18.97 5.04 2.50
CA THR A 148 19.54 5.60 1.26
C THR A 148 18.68 6.74 0.72
N ALA A 149 17.36 6.57 0.68
CA ALA A 149 16.41 7.58 0.23
C ALA A 149 16.49 8.87 1.07
N ARG A 150 16.57 8.76 2.40
CA ARG A 150 16.71 9.94 3.28
C ARG A 150 18.01 10.67 3.11
N ILE A 151 19.12 9.96 2.92
CA ILE A 151 20.42 10.60 2.62
C ILE A 151 20.32 11.41 1.31
N ALA A 152 19.53 10.93 0.35
CA ALA A 152 19.27 11.62 -0.92
C ALA A 152 18.21 12.74 -0.83
N GLY A 153 17.58 12.96 0.33
CA GLY A 153 16.57 14.00 0.52
C GLY A 153 15.15 13.61 0.10
N CYS A 154 14.89 12.32 -0.17
CA CYS A 154 13.55 11.83 -0.51
C CYS A 154 12.65 11.75 0.73
N THR A 155 11.35 11.96 0.54
CA THR A 155 10.34 11.63 1.54
C THR A 155 10.07 10.13 1.55
N THR A 156 10.20 9.47 2.70
CA THR A 156 9.95 8.03 2.86
C THR A 156 8.55 7.77 3.40
N VAL A 157 7.82 6.88 2.75
CA VAL A 157 6.44 6.49 3.11
C VAL A 157 6.39 4.98 3.37
N LEU A 158 6.14 4.59 4.61
CA LEU A 158 5.99 3.19 5.02
C LEU A 158 4.51 2.85 5.17
N ASN A 159 4.03 1.86 4.40
CA ASN A 159 2.79 1.16 4.71
C ASN A 159 3.15 -0.16 5.40
N PRO A 160 2.92 -0.32 6.72
CA PRO A 160 3.38 -1.47 7.49
C PRO A 160 2.48 -2.70 7.29
N ALA A 161 2.02 -2.92 6.07
CA ALA A 161 1.08 -3.95 5.66
C ALA A 161 1.77 -5.08 4.85
N PRO A 162 1.47 -6.35 5.18
CA PRO A 162 0.83 -6.80 6.42
C PRO A 162 1.75 -6.61 7.63
N MET A 163 1.16 -6.43 8.83
CA MET A 163 1.96 -6.50 10.05
C MET A 163 2.56 -7.90 10.22
N ARG A 164 3.87 -7.95 10.42
CA ARG A 164 4.65 -9.19 10.54
C ARG A 164 5.27 -9.32 11.92
N PRO A 165 5.40 -10.56 12.45
CA PRO A 165 6.06 -10.78 13.74
C PRO A 165 7.53 -10.32 13.76
N ASP A 166 8.23 -10.44 12.62
CA ASP A 166 9.64 -10.06 12.43
C ASP A 166 9.84 -8.56 12.06
N PHE A 167 8.82 -7.71 12.28
CA PHE A 167 8.93 -6.28 12.08
C PHE A 167 10.03 -5.67 12.97
N ASP A 168 10.95 -4.93 12.36
CA ASP A 168 12.05 -4.25 13.02
C ASP A 168 11.75 -2.76 13.14
N ASP A 169 11.45 -2.30 14.36
CA ASP A 169 11.08 -0.92 14.65
C ASP A 169 12.14 0.10 14.23
N ARG A 170 13.42 -0.32 14.04
CA ARG A 170 14.51 0.56 13.56
C ARG A 170 14.28 1.15 12.16
N ILE A 171 13.32 0.63 11.38
CA ILE A 171 12.93 1.27 10.12
C ILE A 171 12.25 2.62 10.36
N LEU A 172 11.58 2.79 11.50
CA LEU A 172 10.87 4.02 11.86
C LEU A 172 11.81 5.22 11.97
N ASP A 173 13.10 5.02 12.32
CA ASP A 173 14.13 6.07 12.38
C ASP A 173 14.37 6.71 10.99
N PHE A 174 14.00 6.00 9.92
CA PHE A 174 14.15 6.43 8.53
C PHE A 174 12.80 6.69 7.83
N THR A 175 11.70 6.69 8.58
CA THR A 175 10.34 6.85 8.04
C THR A 175 9.83 8.27 8.29
N ASP A 176 9.51 9.01 7.23
CA ASP A 176 8.92 10.35 7.36
C ASP A 176 7.40 10.29 7.50
N VAL A 177 6.76 9.33 6.80
CA VAL A 177 5.31 9.12 6.87
C VAL A 177 5.02 7.63 7.07
N LEU A 178 4.32 7.30 8.14
CA LEU A 178 3.83 5.95 8.45
C LEU A 178 2.33 5.88 8.16
N VAL A 179 1.90 4.92 7.34
CA VAL A 179 0.50 4.81 6.89
C VAL A 179 -0.07 3.42 7.23
N PRO A 180 -0.41 3.14 8.49
CA PRO A 180 -1.10 1.92 8.91
C PRO A 180 -2.62 2.04 8.74
N ASN A 181 -3.30 0.89 8.64
CA ASN A 181 -4.73 0.80 8.94
C ASN A 181 -4.98 0.66 10.46
N GLU A 182 -6.26 0.57 10.87
CA GLU A 182 -6.63 0.43 12.30
C GLU A 182 -5.98 -0.80 12.95
N THR A 183 -6.01 -1.95 12.29
CA THR A 183 -5.47 -3.21 12.82
C THR A 183 -3.94 -3.16 12.93
N GLU A 184 -3.29 -2.64 11.91
CA GLU A 184 -1.83 -2.47 11.87
C GLU A 184 -1.37 -1.47 12.94
N PHE A 185 -2.10 -0.37 13.13
CA PHE A 185 -1.76 0.61 14.15
C PHE A 185 -1.96 0.05 15.57
N VAL A 186 -3.05 -0.70 15.82
CA VAL A 186 -3.24 -1.41 17.10
C VAL A 186 -2.08 -2.37 17.36
N ALA A 187 -1.65 -3.14 16.36
CA ALA A 187 -0.51 -4.03 16.51
C ALA A 187 0.79 -3.26 16.83
N LEU A 188 1.02 -2.11 16.19
CA LEU A 188 2.19 -1.26 16.46
C LEU A 188 2.19 -0.70 17.88
N VAL A 189 1.08 -0.13 18.36
CA VAL A 189 1.04 0.46 19.72
C VAL A 189 1.16 -0.61 20.79
N ASN A 190 0.61 -1.81 20.57
CA ASN A 190 0.73 -2.93 21.51
C ASN A 190 2.18 -3.43 21.63
N ARG A 191 2.99 -3.34 20.57
CA ARG A 191 4.45 -3.59 20.65
C ARG A 191 5.18 -2.58 21.53
N ARG A 192 4.62 -1.39 21.74
CA ARG A 192 5.13 -0.34 22.64
C ARG A 192 4.59 -0.46 24.07
N GLY A 193 3.92 -1.57 24.41
CA GLY A 193 3.39 -1.82 25.76
C GLY A 193 2.01 -1.25 26.05
N PHE A 194 1.31 -0.70 25.04
CA PHE A 194 -0.11 -0.37 25.17
C PHE A 194 -0.97 -1.64 25.04
N THR A 195 -2.20 -1.59 25.52
CA THR A 195 -3.14 -2.74 25.48
C THR A 195 -4.40 -2.41 24.68
N GLU A 196 -4.23 -1.72 23.56
CA GLU A 196 -5.37 -1.32 22.73
C GLU A 196 -5.95 -2.55 21.99
N LYS A 197 -7.28 -2.62 21.97
CA LYS A 197 -8.01 -3.65 21.21
C LYS A 197 -8.67 -3.10 19.96
N SER A 198 -9.03 -1.81 19.96
CA SER A 198 -9.72 -1.15 18.86
C SER A 198 -9.55 0.37 18.94
N LEU A 199 -9.46 1.02 17.77
CA LEU A 199 -9.40 2.49 17.68
C LEU A 199 -10.79 3.12 17.53
N ARG A 200 -11.87 2.32 17.41
CA ARG A 200 -13.22 2.84 17.07
C ARG A 200 -13.80 3.77 18.12
N ALA A 201 -13.55 3.48 19.38
CA ALA A 201 -14.07 4.26 20.50
C ALA A 201 -13.08 5.30 21.04
N LEU A 202 -11.83 5.34 20.52
CA LEU A 202 -10.83 6.28 21.00
C LEU A 202 -11.14 7.71 20.54
N PRO A 203 -11.14 8.68 21.47
CA PRO A 203 -11.17 10.10 21.11
C PRO A 203 -9.94 10.48 20.29
N PHE A 204 -10.07 11.44 19.38
CA PHE A 204 -8.96 11.84 18.49
C PHE A 204 -7.74 12.37 19.23
N HIS A 205 -7.89 13.00 20.38
CA HIS A 205 -6.75 13.44 21.18
C HIS A 205 -5.93 12.26 21.75
N GLU A 206 -6.60 11.17 22.16
CA GLU A 206 -5.94 9.95 22.59
C GLU A 206 -5.26 9.22 21.42
N LEU A 207 -5.94 9.13 20.27
CA LEU A 207 -5.32 8.58 19.06
C LEU A 207 -4.08 9.40 18.66
N HIS A 208 -4.15 10.72 18.78
CA HIS A 208 -3.00 11.59 18.55
C HIS A 208 -1.86 11.29 19.53
N ARG A 209 -2.15 11.15 20.83
CA ARG A 209 -1.17 10.79 21.87
C ARG A 209 -0.48 9.46 21.54
N LEU A 210 -1.24 8.44 21.13
CA LEU A 210 -0.68 7.16 20.70
C LEU A 210 0.21 7.32 19.43
N CYS A 211 -0.20 8.10 18.46
CA CYS A 211 0.66 8.41 17.31
C CYS A 211 1.97 9.08 17.73
N ARG A 212 1.93 9.99 18.70
CA ARG A 212 3.15 10.71 19.16
C ARG A 212 4.05 9.88 20.08
N SER A 213 3.66 8.64 20.43
CA SER A 213 4.57 7.69 21.09
C SER A 213 5.62 7.09 20.12
N PHE A 214 5.48 7.36 18.83
CA PHE A 214 6.46 7.00 17.80
C PHE A 214 7.19 8.26 17.34
N ASP A 215 8.50 8.16 17.15
CA ASP A 215 9.35 9.25 16.65
C ASP A 215 9.27 9.38 15.12
N VAL A 216 8.04 9.25 14.57
CA VAL A 216 7.77 9.41 13.13
C VAL A 216 7.12 10.78 12.92
N PRO A 217 7.64 11.64 12.02
CA PRO A 217 7.15 13.00 11.81
C PRO A 217 5.66 13.06 11.49
N THR A 218 5.17 12.16 10.63
CA THR A 218 3.75 12.08 10.24
C THR A 218 3.25 10.64 10.35
N ILE A 219 2.12 10.43 11.02
CA ILE A 219 1.39 9.16 11.03
C ILE A 219 0.00 9.40 10.47
N ILE A 220 -0.39 8.59 9.49
CA ILE A 220 -1.71 8.64 8.88
C ILE A 220 -2.38 7.29 9.11
N VAL A 221 -3.35 7.24 10.02
CA VAL A 221 -4.13 6.02 10.27
C VAL A 221 -5.34 6.01 9.34
N THR A 222 -5.41 5.03 8.43
CA THR A 222 -6.60 4.82 7.60
C THR A 222 -7.68 4.12 8.42
N LEU A 223 -8.91 4.66 8.40
CA LEU A 223 -10.04 4.27 9.26
C LEU A 223 -11.20 3.66 8.46
N GLY A 224 -10.89 3.07 7.30
CA GLY A 224 -11.88 2.46 6.41
C GLY A 224 -12.98 3.45 6.00
N ALA A 225 -14.25 3.07 6.21
CA ALA A 225 -15.39 3.91 5.86
C ALA A 225 -15.48 5.23 6.64
N ARG A 226 -14.66 5.44 7.67
CA ARG A 226 -14.59 6.72 8.40
C ARG A 226 -13.64 7.72 7.71
N GLY A 227 -12.70 7.28 6.88
CA GLY A 227 -11.72 8.15 6.24
C GLY A 227 -10.31 7.94 6.79
N CYS A 228 -9.58 9.00 7.13
CA CYS A 228 -8.25 8.89 7.72
C CYS A 228 -7.96 9.95 8.79
N PHE A 229 -7.06 9.60 9.69
CA PHE A 229 -6.57 10.47 10.76
C PHE A 229 -5.10 10.77 10.54
N VAL A 230 -4.76 12.05 10.43
CA VAL A 230 -3.39 12.54 10.23
C VAL A 230 -2.88 13.11 11.54
N SER A 231 -1.75 12.62 12.03
CA SER A 231 -1.08 13.10 13.25
C SER A 231 0.33 13.60 12.92
N GLN A 232 0.62 14.85 13.29
CA GLN A 232 1.92 15.51 13.15
C GLN A 232 2.31 16.17 14.46
N SER A 233 3.57 16.63 14.65
CA SER A 233 4.03 17.28 15.88
C SER A 233 3.20 18.51 16.29
N ARG A 234 2.63 19.23 15.32
CA ARG A 234 1.84 20.45 15.53
C ARG A 234 0.35 20.21 15.76
N GLY A 235 -0.09 18.93 15.81
CA GLY A 235 -1.49 18.59 16.02
C GLY A 235 -1.98 17.48 15.08
N HIS A 236 -3.29 17.38 14.99
CA HIS A 236 -3.92 16.34 14.17
C HIS A 236 -5.04 16.90 13.29
N LEU A 237 -5.39 16.14 12.25
CA LEU A 237 -6.49 16.42 11.33
C LEU A 237 -7.23 15.13 11.05
N PHE A 238 -8.56 15.16 11.16
CA PHE A 238 -9.43 14.10 10.65
C PHE A 238 -9.96 14.47 9.27
N ILE A 239 -9.87 13.54 8.33
CA ILE A 239 -10.40 13.68 6.97
C ILE A 239 -11.46 12.59 6.81
N PRO A 240 -12.75 12.96 6.75
CA PRO A 240 -13.83 11.99 6.59
C PRO A 240 -13.77 11.31 5.22
N ALA A 241 -14.30 10.09 5.13
CA ALA A 241 -14.48 9.41 3.85
C ALA A 241 -15.50 10.17 2.98
N HIS A 242 -15.35 10.05 1.67
CA HIS A 242 -16.32 10.60 0.73
C HIS A 242 -17.64 9.84 0.81
N THR A 243 -18.75 10.56 0.86
CA THR A 243 -20.11 10.00 0.92
C THR A 243 -20.71 9.82 -0.48
N GLY A 244 -21.80 9.07 -0.58
CA GLY A 244 -22.52 8.89 -1.85
C GLY A 244 -21.85 7.96 -2.86
N LEU A 245 -20.75 7.31 -2.51
CA LEU A 245 -20.09 6.33 -3.36
C LEU A 245 -20.69 4.92 -3.13
N LYS A 246 -21.05 4.24 -4.24
CA LYS A 246 -21.54 2.85 -4.17
C LYS A 246 -20.34 1.92 -3.99
N VAL A 247 -20.23 1.31 -2.81
CA VAL A 247 -19.17 0.33 -2.52
C VAL A 247 -19.48 -0.99 -3.25
N VAL A 248 -18.49 -1.48 -4.00
CA VAL A 248 -18.52 -2.75 -4.74
C VAL A 248 -17.52 -3.74 -4.14
N ASP A 249 -16.27 -3.28 -3.93
CA ASP A 249 -15.18 -4.09 -3.40
C ASP A 249 -14.20 -3.18 -2.64
N THR A 250 -13.84 -3.56 -1.41
CA THR A 250 -12.90 -2.78 -0.58
C THR A 250 -11.45 -3.23 -0.70
N THR A 251 -11.20 -4.30 -1.49
CA THR A 251 -9.85 -4.83 -1.70
C THR A 251 -8.97 -3.80 -2.40
N GLY A 252 -7.77 -3.59 -1.87
CA GLY A 252 -6.82 -2.62 -2.43
C GLY A 252 -7.10 -1.14 -2.10
N ALA A 253 -8.15 -0.81 -1.32
CA ALA A 253 -8.44 0.59 -0.94
C ALA A 253 -7.28 1.25 -0.17
N GLY A 254 -6.60 0.48 0.69
CA GLY A 254 -5.38 0.93 1.38
C GLY A 254 -4.24 1.23 0.41
N ASP A 255 -4.05 0.40 -0.62
CA ASP A 255 -3.04 0.61 -1.66
C ASP A 255 -3.38 1.84 -2.52
N ALA A 256 -4.66 2.00 -2.87
CA ALA A 256 -5.16 3.20 -3.56
C ALA A 256 -4.90 4.47 -2.73
N PHE A 257 -5.11 4.41 -1.40
CA PHE A 257 -4.78 5.50 -0.49
C PHE A 257 -3.29 5.82 -0.54
N VAL A 258 -2.42 4.84 -0.34
CA VAL A 258 -0.96 5.05 -0.25
C VAL A 258 -0.40 5.57 -1.57
N GLY A 259 -0.74 4.95 -2.71
CA GLY A 259 -0.30 5.41 -4.03
C GLY A 259 -0.85 6.80 -4.37
N GLY A 260 -2.14 7.05 -4.10
CA GLY A 260 -2.76 8.36 -4.25
C GLY A 260 -2.13 9.42 -3.34
N PHE A 261 -1.82 9.08 -2.08
CA PHE A 261 -1.12 9.96 -1.15
C PHE A 261 0.28 10.32 -1.64
N ALA A 262 1.05 9.33 -2.10
CA ALA A 262 2.38 9.56 -2.66
C ALA A 262 2.33 10.48 -3.88
N ALA A 263 1.39 10.27 -4.80
CA ALA A 263 1.14 11.19 -5.92
C ALA A 263 0.72 12.59 -5.46
N GLY A 264 -0.08 12.66 -4.40
CA GLY A 264 -0.47 13.91 -3.75
C GLY A 264 0.72 14.66 -3.15
N LEU A 265 1.69 13.98 -2.53
CA LEU A 265 2.91 14.61 -2.02
C LEU A 265 3.68 15.31 -3.15
N VAL A 266 3.83 14.64 -4.29
CA VAL A 266 4.48 15.24 -5.47
C VAL A 266 3.67 16.42 -6.00
N ARG A 267 2.35 16.25 -6.17
CA ARG A 267 1.43 17.23 -6.75
C ARG A 267 1.29 18.49 -5.92
N PHE A 268 1.28 18.38 -4.60
CA PHE A 268 1.04 19.50 -3.67
C PHE A 268 2.30 19.92 -2.91
N ASP A 269 3.46 19.59 -3.45
CA ASP A 269 4.76 20.01 -2.95
C ASP A 269 4.95 19.72 -1.46
N GLY A 270 4.73 18.43 -1.08
CA GLY A 270 4.91 17.92 0.28
C GLY A 270 3.82 18.31 1.29
N LYS A 271 2.74 19.02 0.88
CA LYS A 271 1.64 19.42 1.78
C LYS A 271 0.82 18.20 2.22
N ILE A 272 1.12 17.67 3.42
CA ILE A 272 0.56 16.44 3.97
C ILE A 272 -0.98 16.42 3.95
N ALA A 273 -1.63 17.48 4.42
CA ALA A 273 -3.10 17.54 4.47
C ALA A 273 -3.74 17.44 3.07
N SER A 274 -3.16 18.10 2.07
CA SER A 274 -3.64 18.05 0.68
C SER A 274 -3.38 16.68 0.06
N ALA A 275 -2.21 16.09 0.31
CA ALA A 275 -1.86 14.75 -0.13
C ALA A 275 -2.75 13.69 0.51
N ALA A 276 -3.07 13.79 1.81
CA ALA A 276 -3.97 12.88 2.50
C ALA A 276 -5.40 12.95 1.96
N ARG A 277 -5.92 14.15 1.66
CA ARG A 277 -7.22 14.30 0.96
C ARG A 277 -7.20 13.64 -0.42
N TYR A 278 -6.11 13.76 -1.15
CA TYR A 278 -5.95 13.15 -2.47
C TYR A 278 -5.93 11.62 -2.38
N GLY A 279 -5.18 11.06 -1.42
CA GLY A 279 -5.17 9.62 -1.13
C GLY A 279 -6.55 9.10 -0.67
N ASN A 280 -7.26 9.85 0.19
CA ASN A 280 -8.60 9.50 0.66
C ASN A 280 -9.61 9.46 -0.50
N ALA A 281 -9.54 10.41 -1.44
CA ALA A 281 -10.36 10.41 -2.65
C ALA A 281 -10.01 9.24 -3.58
N ALA A 282 -8.72 8.90 -3.73
CA ALA A 282 -8.30 7.74 -4.50
C ALA A 282 -8.85 6.43 -3.90
N ALA A 283 -8.75 6.25 -2.58
CA ALA A 283 -9.33 5.11 -1.87
C ALA A 283 -10.86 5.05 -2.02
N GLY A 284 -11.56 6.17 -1.86
CA GLY A 284 -13.02 6.23 -2.03
C GLY A 284 -13.47 5.83 -3.45
N LEU A 285 -12.74 6.24 -4.48
CA LEU A 285 -13.05 5.84 -5.87
C LEU A 285 -12.70 4.37 -6.15
N SER A 286 -11.63 3.84 -5.58
CA SER A 286 -11.23 2.45 -5.82
C SER A 286 -12.30 1.46 -5.37
N VAL A 287 -12.96 1.71 -4.23
CA VAL A 287 -13.99 0.81 -3.70
C VAL A 287 -15.28 0.75 -4.55
N THR A 288 -15.41 1.58 -5.58
CA THR A 288 -16.56 1.58 -6.50
C THR A 288 -16.43 0.58 -7.64
N LYS A 289 -15.31 -0.14 -7.71
CA LYS A 289 -15.01 -1.13 -8.75
C LYS A 289 -14.47 -2.40 -8.13
N PHE A 290 -14.61 -3.50 -8.85
CA PHE A 290 -14.07 -4.78 -8.43
C PHE A 290 -12.56 -4.90 -8.70
N GLY A 291 -11.84 -5.59 -7.80
CA GLY A 291 -10.42 -5.93 -7.91
C GLY A 291 -9.47 -4.86 -7.37
N THR A 292 -8.17 -5.18 -7.32
CA THR A 292 -7.10 -4.33 -6.78
C THR A 292 -6.59 -3.33 -7.82
N ALA A 293 -5.57 -3.69 -8.60
CA ALA A 293 -5.00 -2.80 -9.62
C ALA A 293 -6.03 -2.28 -10.65
N PRO A 294 -7.02 -3.07 -11.14
CA PRO A 294 -8.03 -2.56 -12.07
C PRO A 294 -8.90 -1.44 -11.50
N SER A 295 -9.13 -1.41 -10.19
CA SER A 295 -9.98 -0.41 -9.53
C SER A 295 -9.30 0.94 -9.31
N MET A 296 -7.97 1.02 -9.42
CA MET A 296 -7.20 2.24 -9.16
C MET A 296 -7.68 3.40 -10.05
N PRO A 297 -8.05 4.57 -9.45
CA PRO A 297 -8.67 5.65 -10.19
C PRO A 297 -7.65 6.49 -10.97
N ALA A 298 -8.08 7.01 -12.12
CA ALA A 298 -7.30 7.97 -12.86
C ALA A 298 -7.33 9.37 -12.20
N GLN A 299 -6.28 10.16 -12.38
CA GLN A 299 -6.11 11.53 -11.89
C GLN A 299 -7.35 12.42 -12.11
N ARG A 300 -7.97 12.33 -13.30
CA ARG A 300 -9.16 13.14 -13.64
C ARG A 300 -10.36 12.81 -12.75
N ALA A 301 -10.54 11.53 -12.38
CA ALA A 301 -11.62 11.10 -11.49
C ALA A 301 -11.39 11.61 -10.07
N ILE A 302 -10.16 11.49 -9.55
CA ILE A 302 -9.79 12.02 -8.23
C ILE A 302 -10.02 13.54 -8.18
N ALA A 303 -9.54 14.27 -9.19
CA ALA A 303 -9.71 15.72 -9.24
C ALA A 303 -11.17 16.15 -9.34
N ARG A 304 -12.04 15.36 -10.01
CA ARG A 304 -13.48 15.62 -10.09
C ARG A 304 -14.16 15.43 -8.74
N LEU A 305 -13.87 14.31 -8.03
CA LEU A 305 -14.43 14.05 -6.71
C LEU A 305 -14.08 15.16 -5.71
N LEU A 306 -12.81 15.58 -5.67
CA LEU A 306 -12.36 16.66 -4.77
C LEU A 306 -12.97 18.03 -5.07
N ARG A 307 -13.54 18.26 -6.28
CA ARG A 307 -14.27 19.48 -6.60
C ARG A 307 -15.74 19.42 -6.22
N SER A 308 -16.35 18.24 -6.21
CA SER A 308 -17.76 18.06 -5.81
C SER A 308 -18.00 18.20 -4.31
N ASP A 309 -16.94 18.11 -3.49
CA ASP A 309 -17.02 18.25 -2.02
C ASP A 309 -16.84 19.72 -1.54
N LYS A 310 -16.73 20.66 -2.48
CA LYS A 310 -16.69 22.11 -2.18
C LYS A 310 -18.09 22.72 -2.32
#